data_c442222153009b10814bcd49e463d309
#
_entry.id   c442222153009b10814bcd49e463d309
#
_cell.length_a   1.000
_cell.length_b   1.000
_cell.length_c   1.000
_cell.angle_alpha   90.00
_cell.angle_beta   90.00
_cell.angle_gamma   90.00
#
_symmetry.space_group_name_H-M   'P 1'
#
loop_
_entity.id
_entity.type
_entity.pdbx_description
1 polymer ?
#
loop_
_entity_poly.entity_id
_entity_poly.type
_entity_poly.pdbx_seq_one_letter_code
_entity_poly.pdbx_strand_id
1 'polypeptide(L)'
;MKVKSILVSQPEPELEKNPYGQLSKRRKLKIDFRPFIHVEGKTSREIRQQKIDLSKFSAIILTSRNAVDHFFRIAEEMRYPIPNALKYFCMSEAVAFYLQKYV
;
A
#
# COMPACT_ATOMS: atom_id res chain seq x y z
N MET A 1 35.58 -9.26 6.98
CA MET A 1 34.68 -9.03 8.13
C MET A 1 33.48 -9.96 8.04
N LYS A 2 33.16 -10.66 9.11
CA LYS A 2 32.03 -11.60 9.12
C LYS A 2 30.77 -10.88 9.64
N VAL A 3 29.70 -10.92 8.87
CA VAL A 3 28.42 -10.37 9.28
C VAL A 3 27.81 -11.27 10.36
N LYS A 4 27.40 -10.70 11.48
CA LYS A 4 26.76 -11.42 12.59
C LYS A 4 25.30 -11.07 12.79
N SER A 5 24.89 -9.87 12.42
CA SER A 5 23.52 -9.42 12.57
C SER A 5 23.11 -8.50 11.41
N ILE A 6 21.83 -8.51 11.11
CA ILE A 6 21.24 -7.71 10.03
C ILE A 6 19.98 -7.03 10.56
N LEU A 7 19.83 -5.73 10.28
CA LEU A 7 18.62 -4.98 10.56
C LEU A 7 17.81 -4.87 9.27
N VAL A 8 16.56 -5.31 9.32
CA VAL A 8 15.64 -5.22 8.17
C VAL A 8 14.57 -4.19 8.48
N SER A 9 14.47 -3.16 7.65
CA SER A 9 13.55 -2.04 7.87
C SER A 9 12.14 -2.29 7.32
N GLN A 10 11.60 -3.46 7.65
CA GLN A 10 10.22 -3.83 7.27
C GLN A 10 9.63 -4.75 8.33
N PRO A 11 8.29 -4.94 8.35
CA PRO A 11 7.67 -5.92 9.24
C PRO A 11 8.15 -7.33 8.91
N GLU A 12 8.20 -8.20 9.92
CA GLU A 12 8.61 -9.58 9.72
C GLU A 12 7.61 -10.30 8.79
N PRO A 13 8.07 -10.90 7.67
CA PRO A 13 7.20 -11.65 6.78
C PRO A 13 6.66 -12.93 7.43
N GLU A 14 5.55 -13.45 6.90
CA GLU A 14 5.01 -14.74 7.34
C GLU A 14 6.04 -15.86 7.12
N LEU A 15 6.01 -16.87 8.01
CA LEU A 15 7.00 -17.96 8.00
C LEU A 15 7.17 -18.64 6.64
N GLU A 16 6.06 -18.90 5.94
CA GLU A 16 6.09 -19.58 4.64
C GLU A 16 6.75 -18.76 3.53
N LYS A 17 6.73 -17.42 3.68
CA LYS A 17 7.24 -16.50 2.68
C LYS A 17 8.46 -15.72 3.17
N ASN A 18 9.10 -16.19 4.22
CA ASN A 18 10.19 -15.45 4.87
C ASN A 18 11.56 -15.94 4.40
N PRO A 19 12.17 -15.28 3.39
CA PRO A 19 13.51 -15.65 2.94
C PRO A 19 14.58 -15.37 4.01
N TYR A 20 14.30 -14.47 4.95
CA TYR A 20 15.25 -14.10 5.99
C TYR A 20 15.42 -15.21 7.03
N GLY A 21 14.39 -16.02 7.28
CA GLY A 21 14.48 -17.14 8.19
C GLY A 21 15.47 -18.18 7.71
N GLN A 22 15.46 -18.48 6.42
CA GLN A 22 16.42 -19.41 5.82
C GLN A 22 17.84 -18.85 5.87
N LEU A 23 18.01 -17.57 5.56
CA LEU A 23 19.31 -16.92 5.61
C LEU A 23 19.87 -16.94 7.04
N SER A 24 19.03 -16.64 8.03
CA SER A 24 19.42 -16.66 9.44
C SER A 24 19.93 -18.03 9.86
N LYS A 25 19.24 -19.11 9.48
CA LYS A 25 19.64 -20.49 9.81
C LYS A 25 20.92 -20.90 9.09
N ARG A 26 21.03 -20.61 7.81
CA ARG A 26 22.17 -21.03 6.99
C ARG A 26 23.47 -20.34 7.36
N ARG A 27 23.39 -19.07 7.75
CA ARG A 27 24.56 -18.24 8.03
C ARG A 27 24.74 -17.96 9.52
N LYS A 28 23.87 -18.49 10.37
CA LYS A 28 23.87 -18.23 11.82
C LYS A 28 23.85 -16.73 12.11
N LEU A 29 22.96 -16.01 11.42
CA LEU A 29 22.78 -14.57 11.55
C LEU A 29 21.61 -14.23 12.44
N LYS A 30 21.75 -13.18 13.23
CA LYS A 30 20.63 -12.57 13.93
C LYS A 30 20.00 -11.55 13.00
N ILE A 31 18.70 -11.67 12.76
CA ILE A 31 17.96 -10.73 11.93
C ILE A 31 16.89 -10.05 12.78
N ASP A 32 16.97 -8.72 12.86
CA ASP A 32 16.00 -7.88 13.56
C ASP A 32 15.11 -7.16 12.55
N PHE A 33 13.80 -7.22 12.75
CA PHE A 33 12.84 -6.52 11.90
C PHE A 33 12.36 -5.27 12.63
N ARG A 34 12.54 -4.10 12.00
CA ARG A 34 12.10 -2.81 12.54
C ARG A 34 11.46 -2.00 11.42
N PRO A 35 10.12 -2.01 11.36
CA PRO A 35 9.42 -1.21 10.34
C PRO A 35 9.50 0.27 10.69
N PHE A 36 10.35 1.00 9.99
CA PHE A 36 10.48 2.44 10.17
C PHE A 36 9.36 3.21 9.48
N ILE A 37 8.73 2.61 8.48
CA ILE A 37 7.66 3.23 7.71
C ILE A 37 6.49 2.25 7.65
N HIS A 38 5.29 2.74 7.95
CA HIS A 38 4.06 2.01 7.71
C HIS A 38 3.04 2.93 7.08
N VAL A 39 2.07 2.35 6.37
CA VAL A 39 1.04 3.11 5.68
C VAL A 39 -0.31 2.87 6.36
N GLU A 40 -0.95 3.97 6.78
CA GLU A 40 -2.31 3.93 7.33
C GLU A 40 -3.25 4.66 6.39
N GLY A 41 -4.41 4.06 6.15
CA GLY A 41 -5.46 4.71 5.38
C GLY A 41 -6.18 5.75 6.22
N LYS A 42 -6.44 6.91 5.64
CA LYS A 42 -7.27 7.92 6.28
C LYS A 42 -8.72 7.45 6.30
N THR A 43 -9.45 7.82 7.34
CA THR A 43 -10.87 7.52 7.43
C THR A 43 -11.68 8.48 6.54
N SER A 44 -12.90 8.09 6.20
CA SER A 44 -13.79 8.96 5.44
C SER A 44 -14.08 10.25 6.20
N ARG A 45 -14.13 10.19 7.54
CA ARG A 45 -14.31 11.35 8.39
C ARG A 45 -13.17 12.35 8.23
N GLU A 46 -11.92 11.88 8.22
CA GLU A 46 -10.74 12.73 8.02
C GLU A 46 -10.78 13.41 6.65
N ILE A 47 -11.17 12.68 5.61
CA ILE A 47 -11.29 13.22 4.26
C ILE A 47 -12.39 14.30 4.20
N ARG A 48 -13.53 14.06 4.85
CA ARG A 48 -14.61 15.05 4.91
C ARG A 48 -14.20 16.33 5.64
N GLN A 49 -13.38 16.21 6.69
CA GLN A 49 -12.83 17.35 7.41
C GLN A 49 -11.95 18.23 6.52
N GLN A 50 -11.29 17.64 5.52
CA GLN A 50 -10.51 18.38 4.55
C GLN A 50 -11.37 19.04 3.45
N LYS A 51 -12.68 18.82 3.48
CA LYS A 51 -13.65 19.37 2.52
C LYS A 51 -13.36 18.97 1.09
N ILE A 52 -12.88 17.73 0.89
CA ILE A 52 -12.61 17.19 -0.43
C ILE A 52 -13.92 16.62 -1.00
N ASP A 53 -14.32 17.13 -2.18
CA ASP A 53 -15.47 16.63 -2.91
C ASP A 53 -14.98 15.84 -4.13
N LEU A 54 -15.12 14.51 -4.06
CA LEU A 54 -14.65 13.61 -5.11
C LEU A 54 -15.37 13.84 -6.44
N SER A 55 -16.62 14.32 -6.40
CA SER A 55 -17.41 14.55 -7.61
C SER A 55 -16.89 15.68 -8.49
N LYS A 56 -16.02 16.53 -7.96
CA LYS A 56 -15.45 17.66 -8.70
C LYS A 56 -14.25 17.27 -9.58
N PHE A 57 -13.76 16.04 -9.47
CA PHE A 57 -12.58 15.61 -10.19
C PHE A 57 -12.95 14.65 -11.33
N SER A 58 -12.33 14.84 -12.49
CA SER A 58 -12.55 14.00 -13.67
C SER A 58 -11.47 12.96 -13.88
N ALA A 59 -10.40 13.02 -13.10
CA ALA A 59 -9.29 12.08 -13.19
C ALA A 59 -8.63 11.90 -11.82
N ILE A 60 -7.99 10.74 -11.63
CA ILE A 60 -7.23 10.45 -10.42
C ILE A 60 -5.86 9.85 -10.80
N ILE A 61 -4.84 10.25 -10.09
CA ILE A 61 -3.50 9.67 -10.22
C ILE A 61 -3.28 8.73 -9.04
N LEU A 62 -3.01 7.46 -9.36
CA LEU A 62 -2.77 6.42 -8.37
C LEU A 62 -1.29 6.07 -8.36
N THR A 63 -0.63 6.35 -7.24
CA THR A 63 0.82 6.25 -7.12
C THR A 63 1.29 4.90 -6.59
N SER A 64 0.40 4.10 -6.00
CA SER A 64 0.73 2.82 -5.39
C SER A 64 -0.50 1.93 -5.28
N ARG A 65 -0.28 0.65 -4.97
CA ARG A 65 -1.38 -0.29 -4.70
C ARG A 65 -2.18 0.15 -3.47
N ASN A 66 -1.51 0.67 -2.45
CA ASN A 66 -2.19 1.21 -1.27
C ASN A 66 -3.12 2.37 -1.62
N ALA A 67 -2.68 3.24 -2.55
CA ALA A 67 -3.52 4.34 -3.02
C ALA A 67 -4.77 3.81 -3.72
N VAL A 68 -4.66 2.74 -4.50
CA VAL A 68 -5.81 2.08 -5.14
C VAL A 68 -6.80 1.60 -4.09
N ASP A 69 -6.34 0.80 -3.13
CA ASP A 69 -7.21 0.25 -2.10
C ASP A 69 -7.91 1.34 -1.30
N HIS A 70 -7.18 2.36 -0.89
CA HIS A 70 -7.73 3.42 -0.06
C HIS A 70 -8.69 4.33 -0.82
N PHE A 71 -8.43 4.58 -2.10
CA PHE A 71 -9.36 5.36 -2.91
C PHE A 71 -10.74 4.68 -2.99
N PHE A 72 -10.77 3.39 -3.34
CA PHE A 72 -12.02 2.67 -3.48
C PHE A 72 -12.72 2.48 -2.12
N ARG A 73 -11.96 2.26 -1.05
CA ARG A 73 -12.51 2.19 0.30
C ARG A 73 -13.18 3.52 0.69
N ILE A 74 -12.50 4.64 0.50
CA ILE A 74 -13.05 5.96 0.83
C ILE A 74 -14.28 6.27 -0.01
N ALA A 75 -14.23 5.97 -1.31
CA ALA A 75 -15.38 6.19 -2.19
C ALA A 75 -16.60 5.41 -1.71
N GLU A 76 -16.42 4.15 -1.29
CA GLU A 76 -17.50 3.32 -0.76
C GLU A 76 -18.04 3.89 0.56
N GLU A 77 -17.15 4.26 1.49
CA GLU A 77 -17.54 4.82 2.78
C GLU A 77 -18.28 6.16 2.65
N MET A 78 -17.89 6.96 1.66
CA MET A 78 -18.55 8.25 1.37
C MET A 78 -19.79 8.09 0.48
N ARG A 79 -20.11 6.86 0.09
CA ARG A 79 -21.20 6.55 -0.83
C ARG A 79 -21.10 7.35 -2.13
N TYR A 80 -19.88 7.50 -2.61
CA TYR A 80 -19.60 8.17 -3.88
C TYR A 80 -19.68 7.14 -5.03
N PRO A 81 -20.66 7.27 -5.94
CA PRO A 81 -20.73 6.39 -7.10
C PRO A 81 -19.66 6.81 -8.11
N ILE A 82 -18.63 6.00 -8.26
CA ILE A 82 -17.52 6.32 -9.16
C ILE A 82 -18.01 6.29 -10.59
N PRO A 83 -17.92 7.42 -11.35
CA PRO A 83 -18.39 7.46 -12.73
C PRO A 83 -17.55 6.57 -13.63
N ASN A 84 -18.19 5.94 -14.64
CA ASN A 84 -17.46 5.18 -15.65
C ASN A 84 -16.52 6.08 -16.47
N ALA A 85 -16.82 7.37 -16.53
CA ALA A 85 -16.00 8.34 -17.26
C ALA A 85 -14.77 8.82 -16.49
N LEU A 86 -14.62 8.45 -15.21
CA LEU A 86 -13.44 8.83 -14.43
C LEU A 86 -12.19 8.23 -15.06
N LYS A 87 -11.18 9.07 -15.26
CA LYS A 87 -9.91 8.65 -15.86
C LYS A 87 -8.91 8.28 -14.77
N TYR A 88 -8.20 7.17 -14.97
CA TYR A 88 -7.22 6.66 -14.03
C TYR A 88 -5.82 6.77 -14.63
N PHE A 89 -4.91 7.40 -13.91
CA PHE A 89 -3.51 7.48 -14.28
C PHE A 89 -2.68 6.73 -13.24
N CYS A 90 -1.97 5.69 -13.67
CA CYS A 90 -1.19 4.86 -12.79
C CYS A 90 0.30 5.09 -13.02
N MET A 91 1.06 5.15 -11.92
CA MET A 91 2.49 5.44 -12.00
C MET A 91 3.33 4.27 -12.52
N SER A 92 2.77 3.06 -12.57
CA SER A 92 3.47 1.88 -13.07
C SER A 92 2.47 0.86 -13.60
N GLU A 93 2.96 -0.11 -14.38
CA GLU A 93 2.14 -1.22 -14.85
C GLU A 93 1.62 -2.07 -13.69
N ALA A 94 2.42 -2.25 -12.62
CA ALA A 94 2.01 -3.01 -11.46
C ALA A 94 0.78 -2.39 -10.78
N VAL A 95 0.73 -1.06 -10.68
CA VAL A 95 -0.43 -0.36 -10.14
C VAL A 95 -1.62 -0.50 -11.08
N ALA A 96 -1.41 -0.40 -12.38
CA ALA A 96 -2.47 -0.54 -13.37
C ALA A 96 -3.10 -1.95 -13.32
N PHE A 97 -2.29 -3.00 -13.22
CA PHE A 97 -2.79 -4.36 -13.04
C PHE A 97 -3.58 -4.52 -11.75
N TYR A 98 -3.07 -3.94 -10.67
CA TYR A 98 -3.76 -4.00 -9.39
C TYR A 98 -5.12 -3.29 -9.42
N LEU A 99 -5.20 -2.20 -10.17
CA LEU A 99 -6.46 -1.47 -10.36
C LEU A 99 -7.55 -2.33 -10.97
N GLN A 100 -7.19 -3.33 -11.78
CA GLN A 100 -8.17 -4.22 -12.43
C GLN A 100 -9.03 -5.01 -11.45
N LYS A 101 -8.66 -5.08 -10.19
CA LYS A 101 -9.50 -5.69 -9.15
C LYS A 101 -10.80 -4.89 -8.92
N TYR A 102 -10.80 -3.62 -9.25
CA TYR A 102 -11.90 -2.69 -8.96
C TYR A 102 -12.61 -2.18 -10.22
N VAL A 103 -11.91 -2.17 -11.32
CA VAL A 103 -12.40 -1.53 -12.56
C VAL A 103 -12.41 -2.50 -13.72
#